data_6bcfa1d9f221f3d5d3480da3b52d3fb9
#
_entry.id   6bcfa1d9f221f3d5d3480da3b52d3fb9
#
_cell.length_a   1.000
_cell.length_b   1.000
_cell.length_c   1.000
_cell.angle_alpha   90.00
_cell.angle_beta   90.00
_cell.angle_gamma   90.00
#
_symmetry.space_group_name_H-M   'P 1'
#
loop_
_entity.id
_entity.type
_entity.pdbx_description
1 polymer ?
#
loop_
_entity_poly.entity_id
_entity_poly.type
_entity_poly.pdbx_seq_one_letter_code
_entity_poly.pdbx_strand_id
1 'polypeptide(L)'
;MTVRLAALALVLATLVGVAGCSIWGPEGGPGGAGIAVGSSPSEVPVVATAGSDGVQRIEVTTGDDLRFTPSLVHAHTGVIEFVFHNAGTTAHDIAVEPGTTATGNLNGGDTRTVRVTVDKPGRYPFPCLYHVSSGMTGTLEVI
;
A
#
# COMPACT_ATOMS: atom_id res chain seq x y z
N MET A 1 59.00 3.40 -27.26
CA MET A 1 60.03 4.04 -26.46
C MET A 1 59.28 4.89 -25.47
N THR A 2 59.24 4.72 -24.23
CA THR A 2 60.06 4.26 -23.14
C THR A 2 59.19 3.81 -21.99
N VAL A 3 59.45 2.65 -21.48
CA VAL A 3 58.91 2.07 -20.24
C VAL A 3 59.53 2.79 -19.05
N ARG A 4 58.76 3.09 -18.01
CA ARG A 4 59.28 3.23 -16.65
C ARG A 4 58.35 2.62 -15.62
N LEU A 5 58.82 1.50 -15.10
CA LEU A 5 58.43 0.88 -13.86
C LEU A 5 58.93 1.73 -12.65
N ALA A 6 58.21 1.70 -11.56
CA ALA A 6 58.64 1.71 -10.15
C ALA A 6 57.44 2.16 -9.30
N ALA A 7 57.15 1.71 -8.14
CA ALA A 7 57.74 0.75 -7.22
C ALA A 7 56.69 0.40 -6.17
N LEU A 8 56.83 -0.77 -5.64
CA LEU A 8 56.18 -1.36 -4.49
C LEU A 8 56.34 -0.50 -3.21
N ALA A 9 55.28 -0.33 -2.44
CA ALA A 9 55.41 -0.04 -1.01
C ALA A 9 54.41 -0.90 -0.24
N LEU A 10 54.97 -1.92 0.37
CA LEU A 10 54.35 -2.79 1.35
C LEU A 10 54.34 -2.03 2.70
N VAL A 11 53.18 -1.87 3.34
CA VAL A 11 53.11 -1.49 4.74
C VAL A 11 52.30 -2.53 5.49
N LEU A 12 53.04 -3.31 6.24
CA LEU A 12 52.55 -4.14 7.36
C LEU A 12 52.28 -3.20 8.56
N ALA A 13 51.14 -3.31 9.21
CA ALA A 13 50.99 -3.03 10.64
C ALA A 13 49.67 -3.63 11.13
N THR A 14 49.78 -4.66 11.82
CA THR A 14 49.61 -5.00 13.25
C THR A 14 48.17 -5.16 13.70
N LEU A 15 47.90 -6.44 13.99
CA LEU A 15 46.81 -6.89 14.86
C LEU A 15 46.92 -6.25 16.24
N VAL A 16 45.82 -5.66 16.71
CA VAL A 16 45.56 -5.54 18.15
C VAL A 16 44.21 -6.20 18.40
N GLY A 17 44.31 -7.37 19.00
CA GLY A 17 43.18 -8.07 19.60
C GLY A 17 42.77 -7.36 20.88
N VAL A 18 41.51 -7.07 21.02
CA VAL A 18 40.89 -6.74 22.30
C VAL A 18 39.80 -7.78 22.55
N ALA A 19 40.16 -8.75 23.39
CA ALA A 19 39.20 -9.60 24.05
C ALA A 19 38.43 -8.74 25.06
N GLY A 20 37.14 -8.56 24.82
CA GLY A 20 36.21 -7.85 25.71
C GLY A 20 35.13 -8.79 26.17
N CYS A 21 35.17 -9.09 27.44
CA CYS A 21 34.38 -10.03 28.22
C CYS A 21 32.89 -9.97 28.00
N SER A 22 32.32 -11.12 27.82
CA SER A 22 30.91 -11.42 28.08
C SER A 22 30.61 -11.20 29.56
N ILE A 23 29.75 -10.26 29.88
CA ILE A 23 29.10 -10.17 31.16
C ILE A 23 27.64 -10.57 30.96
N TRP A 24 27.36 -11.81 31.25
CA TRP A 24 26.02 -12.29 31.53
C TRP A 24 25.64 -11.80 32.92
N GLY A 25 24.69 -10.91 32.99
CA GLY A 25 23.98 -10.59 34.22
C GLY A 25 22.50 -10.72 33.98
N PRO A 26 21.76 -11.53 34.74
CA PRO A 26 20.31 -11.55 34.72
C PRO A 26 19.83 -10.52 35.74
N GLU A 27 19.48 -9.33 35.26
CA GLU A 27 18.78 -8.39 36.11
C GLU A 27 17.62 -7.78 35.33
N GLY A 28 16.42 -8.13 35.77
CA GLY A 28 15.15 -7.59 35.33
C GLY A 28 15.06 -6.11 35.67
N GLY A 29 15.02 -5.29 34.65
CA GLY A 29 14.58 -3.91 34.73
C GLY A 29 13.20 -3.78 34.14
N PRO A 30 12.23 -3.15 34.84
CA PRO A 30 10.91 -2.86 34.27
C PRO A 30 11.04 -1.67 33.34
N GLY A 31 10.60 -1.80 32.11
CA GLY A 31 10.38 -0.64 31.26
C GLY A 31 11.12 -0.57 29.94
N GLY A 32 11.30 -1.69 29.22
CA GLY A 32 11.51 -1.64 27.81
C GLY A 32 10.18 -1.32 27.15
N ALA A 33 9.93 -0.04 26.83
CA ALA A 33 8.90 0.32 25.89
C ALA A 33 9.25 -0.37 24.59
N GLY A 34 8.67 -1.56 24.36
CA GLY A 34 8.68 -2.19 23.06
C GLY A 34 8.17 -1.16 22.09
N ILE A 35 9.00 -0.80 21.11
CA ILE A 35 8.54 -0.11 19.94
C ILE A 35 7.47 -1.03 19.37
N ALA A 36 6.20 -0.72 19.64
CA ALA A 36 5.11 -1.31 18.92
C ALA A 36 5.38 -0.95 17.47
N VAL A 37 5.94 -1.89 16.71
CA VAL A 37 5.85 -1.87 15.26
C VAL A 37 4.37 -1.77 15.02
N GLY A 38 3.94 -0.55 14.66
CA GLY A 38 2.56 -0.26 14.41
C GLY A 38 2.07 -1.26 13.39
N SER A 39 1.34 -2.26 13.86
CA SER A 39 0.50 -3.05 13.00
C SER A 39 -0.39 -2.03 12.31
N SER A 40 -0.21 -1.84 11.02
CA SER A 40 -1.24 -1.19 10.21
C SER A 40 -2.55 -1.83 10.66
N PRO A 41 -3.57 -1.03 10.99
CA PRO A 41 -4.84 -1.60 11.37
C PRO A 41 -5.17 -2.64 10.31
N SER A 42 -5.37 -3.89 10.72
CA SER A 42 -5.85 -4.95 9.82
C SER A 42 -7.16 -4.41 9.27
N GLU A 43 -7.13 -3.94 8.03
CA GLU A 43 -8.33 -3.48 7.37
C GLU A 43 -9.25 -4.67 7.27
N VAL A 44 -10.36 -4.59 7.98
CA VAL A 44 -11.42 -5.59 7.85
C VAL A 44 -11.97 -5.40 6.44
N PRO A 45 -11.87 -6.42 5.58
CA PRO A 45 -12.38 -6.29 4.24
C PRO A 45 -13.89 -6.07 4.26
N VAL A 46 -14.37 -5.17 3.43
CA VAL A 46 -15.80 -4.98 3.21
C VAL A 46 -16.21 -5.80 1.99
N VAL A 47 -17.26 -6.60 2.14
CA VAL A 47 -17.77 -7.44 1.07
C VAL A 47 -18.76 -6.64 0.22
N ALA A 48 -18.57 -6.66 -1.09
CA ALA A 48 -19.50 -6.03 -2.02
C ALA A 48 -20.86 -6.73 -1.98
N THR A 49 -21.93 -5.96 -1.93
CA THR A 49 -23.29 -6.50 -1.81
C THR A 49 -23.87 -6.83 -3.17
N ALA A 50 -24.26 -8.09 -3.37
CA ALA A 50 -24.90 -8.52 -4.59
C ALA A 50 -26.36 -8.03 -4.66
N GLY A 51 -26.69 -7.32 -5.74
CA GLY A 51 -28.06 -6.94 -6.05
C GLY A 51 -28.83 -8.07 -6.74
N SER A 52 -30.15 -7.91 -6.84
CA SER A 52 -31.02 -8.86 -7.59
C SER A 52 -30.73 -8.86 -9.09
N ASP A 53 -30.04 -7.86 -9.60
CA ASP A 53 -29.58 -7.71 -10.99
C ASP A 53 -28.22 -8.40 -11.26
N GLY A 54 -27.66 -9.09 -10.25
CA GLY A 54 -26.36 -9.76 -10.34
C GLY A 54 -25.16 -8.82 -10.26
N VAL A 55 -25.38 -7.52 -10.06
CA VAL A 55 -24.29 -6.54 -9.88
C VAL A 55 -23.90 -6.47 -8.41
N GLN A 56 -22.62 -6.61 -8.12
CA GLN A 56 -22.08 -6.46 -6.78
C GLN A 56 -21.69 -5.00 -6.55
N ARG A 57 -22.20 -4.37 -5.49
CA ARG A 57 -22.03 -2.95 -5.21
C ARG A 57 -21.21 -2.73 -3.96
N ILE A 58 -20.35 -1.70 -4.00
CA ILE A 58 -19.56 -1.24 -2.88
C ILE A 58 -19.45 0.28 -2.92
N GLU A 59 -19.67 0.90 -1.76
CA GLU A 59 -19.42 2.32 -1.57
C GLU A 59 -18.01 2.52 -1.01
N VAL A 60 -17.26 3.46 -1.59
CA VAL A 60 -15.92 3.82 -1.17
C VAL A 60 -15.85 5.33 -0.98
N THR A 61 -15.50 5.76 0.22
CA THR A 61 -15.27 7.16 0.52
C THR A 61 -13.80 7.49 0.40
N THR A 62 -13.50 8.68 -0.08
CA THR A 62 -12.16 9.28 -0.09
C THR A 62 -12.22 10.71 0.44
N GLY A 63 -11.07 11.28 0.78
CA GLY A 63 -10.99 12.63 1.32
C GLY A 63 -9.57 13.18 1.33
N ASP A 64 -9.37 14.26 2.11
CA ASP A 64 -8.10 15.00 2.16
C ASP A 64 -6.96 14.23 2.85
N ASP A 65 -7.27 13.12 3.50
CA ASP A 65 -6.30 12.19 4.08
C ASP A 65 -5.60 11.29 3.04
N LEU A 66 -6.01 11.38 1.77
CA LEU A 66 -5.51 10.60 0.63
C LEU A 66 -5.64 9.08 0.87
N ARG A 67 -6.76 8.65 1.45
CA ARG A 67 -7.07 7.25 1.71
C ARG A 67 -8.43 6.87 1.15
N PHE A 68 -8.60 5.57 0.93
CA PHE A 68 -9.90 4.97 0.62
C PHE A 68 -10.47 4.30 1.85
N THR A 69 -11.77 4.44 2.06
CA THR A 69 -12.51 3.75 3.10
C THR A 69 -13.76 3.09 2.50
N PRO A 70 -13.82 1.77 2.40
CA PRO A 70 -12.74 0.81 2.69
C PRO A 70 -11.62 0.84 1.62
N SER A 71 -10.41 0.47 1.99
CA SER A 71 -9.29 0.28 1.05
C SER A 71 -9.10 -1.19 0.64
N LEU A 72 -9.77 -2.13 1.34
CA LEU A 72 -9.82 -3.54 0.96
C LEU A 72 -11.28 -3.97 0.76
N VAL A 73 -11.58 -4.41 -0.45
CA VAL A 73 -12.91 -4.86 -0.88
C VAL A 73 -12.84 -6.31 -1.30
N HIS A 74 -13.77 -7.14 -0.83
CA HIS A 74 -13.96 -8.50 -1.31
C HIS A 74 -15.20 -8.58 -2.22
N ALA A 75 -15.08 -9.31 -3.31
CA ALA A 75 -16.17 -9.59 -4.22
C ALA A 75 -16.02 -10.99 -4.86
N HIS A 76 -17.03 -11.44 -5.56
CA HIS A 76 -16.96 -12.60 -6.45
C HIS A 76 -16.70 -12.15 -7.89
N THR A 77 -16.33 -13.11 -8.75
CA THR A 77 -16.26 -12.84 -10.20
C THR A 77 -17.58 -12.34 -10.73
N GLY A 78 -17.54 -11.48 -11.75
CA GLY A 78 -18.71 -10.88 -12.39
C GLY A 78 -18.63 -9.37 -12.47
N VAL A 79 -19.79 -8.73 -12.51
CA VAL A 79 -19.89 -7.27 -12.59
C VAL A 79 -19.82 -6.66 -11.18
N ILE A 80 -18.90 -5.76 -10.99
CA ILE A 80 -18.67 -5.03 -9.73
C ILE A 80 -18.82 -3.54 -9.99
N GLU A 81 -19.64 -2.88 -9.19
CA GLU A 81 -19.91 -1.45 -9.26
C GLU A 81 -19.37 -0.76 -8.01
N PHE A 82 -18.42 0.12 -8.22
CA PHE A 82 -17.91 1.02 -7.19
C PHE A 82 -18.67 2.34 -7.25
N VAL A 83 -19.12 2.80 -6.10
CA VAL A 83 -19.65 4.14 -5.91
C VAL A 83 -18.64 4.93 -5.08
N PHE A 84 -17.85 5.78 -5.72
CA PHE A 84 -16.86 6.61 -5.05
C PHE A 84 -17.49 7.94 -4.64
N HIS A 85 -17.34 8.28 -3.37
CA HIS A 85 -17.75 9.58 -2.82
C HIS A 85 -16.54 10.33 -2.26
N ASN A 86 -16.34 11.57 -2.70
CA ASN A 86 -15.30 12.44 -2.16
C ASN A 86 -15.87 13.29 -1.02
N ALA A 87 -15.57 12.93 0.22
CA ALA A 87 -15.97 13.65 1.41
C ALA A 87 -15.03 14.81 1.79
N GLY A 88 -13.91 14.96 1.06
CA GLY A 88 -12.93 16.04 1.23
C GLY A 88 -13.12 17.18 0.25
N THR A 89 -12.05 17.95 0.10
CA THR A 89 -11.96 19.07 -0.86
C THR A 89 -10.92 18.84 -1.95
N THR A 90 -9.97 17.94 -1.71
CA THR A 90 -8.94 17.54 -2.66
C THR A 90 -9.57 16.74 -3.81
N ALA A 91 -9.21 17.07 -5.05
CA ALA A 91 -9.70 16.34 -6.22
C ALA A 91 -9.00 14.99 -6.36
N HIS A 92 -9.74 13.98 -6.81
CA HIS A 92 -9.24 12.63 -7.05
C HIS A 92 -9.60 12.16 -8.46
N ASP A 93 -8.88 11.15 -8.96
CA ASP A 93 -9.22 10.41 -10.18
C ASP A 93 -8.87 8.95 -9.96
N ILE A 94 -9.87 8.07 -9.86
CA ILE A 94 -9.71 6.71 -9.39
C ILE A 94 -9.92 5.75 -10.54
N ALA A 95 -8.90 4.98 -10.87
CA ALA A 95 -8.99 3.88 -11.82
C ALA A 95 -9.24 2.56 -11.07
N VAL A 96 -10.02 1.66 -11.66
CA VAL A 96 -10.27 0.32 -11.11
C VAL A 96 -9.83 -0.73 -12.13
N GLU A 97 -8.89 -1.57 -11.72
CA GLU A 97 -8.46 -2.70 -12.56
C GLU A 97 -9.41 -3.91 -12.40
N PRO A 98 -9.52 -4.77 -13.44
CA PRO A 98 -8.73 -4.85 -14.67
C PRO A 98 -9.19 -3.94 -15.81
N GLY A 99 -10.02 -2.97 -15.54
CA GLY A 99 -10.50 -2.04 -16.56
C GLY A 99 -9.56 -0.84 -16.77
N THR A 100 -9.88 -0.06 -17.79
CA THR A 100 -9.28 1.28 -18.01
C THR A 100 -10.25 2.38 -17.59
N THR A 101 -11.37 2.01 -16.96
CA THR A 101 -12.39 2.97 -16.56
C THR A 101 -11.96 3.66 -15.28
N ALA A 102 -11.92 4.97 -15.33
CA ALA A 102 -11.63 5.81 -14.17
C ALA A 102 -12.84 6.72 -13.88
N THR A 103 -12.85 7.30 -12.68
CA THR A 103 -13.90 8.23 -12.27
C THR A 103 -13.87 9.52 -13.07
N GLY A 104 -12.71 9.86 -13.67
CA GLY A 104 -12.39 11.21 -14.05
C GLY A 104 -12.29 12.11 -12.82
N ASN A 105 -12.27 13.40 -13.01
CA ASN A 105 -12.13 14.35 -11.93
C ASN A 105 -13.28 14.23 -10.91
N LEU A 106 -12.99 13.76 -9.72
CA LEU A 106 -13.90 13.61 -8.58
C LEU A 106 -13.61 14.74 -7.58
N ASN A 107 -14.29 15.87 -7.73
CA ASN A 107 -14.10 17.02 -6.84
C ASN A 107 -14.74 16.81 -5.47
N GLY A 108 -14.46 17.70 -4.52
CA GLY A 108 -15.07 17.65 -3.20
C GLY A 108 -16.59 17.65 -3.25
N GLY A 109 -17.23 16.70 -2.56
CA GLY A 109 -18.67 16.47 -2.53
C GLY A 109 -19.21 15.66 -3.72
N ASP A 110 -18.40 15.40 -4.74
CA ASP A 110 -18.83 14.60 -5.90
C ASP A 110 -18.99 13.12 -5.55
N THR A 111 -19.88 12.47 -6.29
CA THR A 111 -20.02 11.01 -6.32
C THR A 111 -19.90 10.54 -7.76
N ARG A 112 -19.15 9.46 -7.99
CA ARG A 112 -18.99 8.83 -9.31
C ARG A 112 -19.10 7.32 -9.18
N THR A 113 -19.64 6.71 -10.21
CA THR A 113 -19.79 5.26 -10.30
C THR A 113 -18.87 4.71 -11.38
N VAL A 114 -18.12 3.66 -11.05
CA VAL A 114 -17.28 2.90 -11.97
C VAL A 114 -17.72 1.45 -11.95
N ARG A 115 -17.96 0.86 -13.12
CA ARG A 115 -18.23 -0.56 -13.29
C ARG A 115 -17.06 -1.25 -13.92
N VAL A 116 -16.69 -2.41 -13.34
CA VAL A 116 -15.70 -3.32 -13.91
C VAL A 116 -16.30 -4.73 -14.00
N THR A 117 -15.87 -5.48 -14.99
CA THR A 117 -16.16 -6.92 -15.08
C THR A 117 -14.88 -7.68 -14.79
N VAL A 118 -14.94 -8.55 -13.79
CA VAL A 118 -13.79 -9.35 -13.36
C VAL A 118 -14.15 -10.83 -13.53
N ASP A 119 -13.50 -11.49 -14.49
CA ASP A 119 -13.80 -12.87 -14.87
C ASP A 119 -12.92 -13.90 -14.15
N LYS A 120 -11.90 -13.45 -13.42
CA LYS A 120 -10.95 -14.35 -12.75
C LYS A 120 -10.72 -13.92 -11.31
N PRO A 121 -10.60 -14.88 -10.38
CA PRO A 121 -10.13 -14.58 -9.03
C PRO A 121 -8.76 -13.93 -9.04
N GLY A 122 -8.52 -13.01 -8.09
CA GLY A 122 -7.25 -12.31 -8.00
C GLY A 122 -7.34 -11.02 -7.20
N ARG A 123 -6.24 -10.29 -7.16
CA ARG A 123 -6.13 -8.98 -6.51
C ARG A 123 -5.97 -7.90 -7.58
N TYR A 124 -6.85 -6.94 -7.55
CA TYR A 124 -6.95 -5.87 -8.54
C TYR A 124 -6.84 -4.53 -7.82
N PRO A 125 -5.82 -3.71 -8.13
CA PRO A 125 -5.68 -2.42 -7.49
C PRO A 125 -6.73 -1.42 -8.00
N PHE A 126 -7.09 -0.47 -7.12
CA PHE A 126 -7.78 0.75 -7.52
C PHE A 126 -7.04 1.97 -6.98
N PRO A 127 -6.02 2.44 -7.73
CA PRO A 127 -5.24 3.61 -7.35
C PRO A 127 -5.98 4.93 -7.63
N CYS A 128 -5.66 5.97 -6.85
CA CYS A 128 -5.93 7.35 -7.26
C CYS A 128 -4.82 7.81 -8.20
N LEU A 129 -5.15 8.16 -9.45
CA LEU A 129 -4.18 8.55 -10.47
C LEU A 129 -3.42 9.84 -10.10
N TYR A 130 -4.05 10.73 -9.32
CA TYR A 130 -3.40 11.96 -8.86
C TYR A 130 -2.45 11.74 -7.69
N HIS A 131 -2.72 10.74 -6.83
CA HIS A 131 -2.05 10.56 -5.54
C HIS A 131 -1.39 9.18 -5.35
N VAL A 132 -1.24 8.39 -6.42
CA VAL A 132 -0.61 7.07 -6.36
C VAL A 132 0.82 7.14 -5.81
N SER A 133 1.57 8.20 -6.12
CA SER A 133 2.90 8.43 -5.58
C SER A 133 2.92 8.69 -4.07
N SER A 134 1.80 9.11 -3.50
CA SER A 134 1.59 9.28 -2.06
C SER A 134 1.04 8.01 -1.40
N GLY A 135 0.95 6.91 -2.14
CA GLY A 135 0.46 5.62 -1.64
C GLY A 135 -1.07 5.50 -1.60
N MET A 136 -1.81 6.40 -2.25
CA MET A 136 -3.27 6.33 -2.30
C MET A 136 -3.73 5.24 -3.26
N THR A 137 -3.92 4.03 -2.73
CA THR A 137 -4.39 2.86 -3.46
C THR A 137 -5.26 1.98 -2.58
N GLY A 138 -6.23 1.32 -3.18
CA GLY A 138 -7.00 0.25 -2.57
C GLY A 138 -6.83 -1.06 -3.32
N THR A 139 -7.42 -2.12 -2.80
CA THR A 139 -7.37 -3.47 -3.38
C THR A 139 -8.77 -4.06 -3.43
N LEU A 140 -9.17 -4.52 -4.61
CA LEU A 140 -10.29 -5.41 -4.82
C LEU A 140 -9.75 -6.84 -4.86
N GLU A 141 -10.18 -7.67 -3.92
CA GLU A 141 -9.89 -9.10 -3.89
C GLU A 141 -11.11 -9.88 -4.37
N VAL A 142 -10.94 -10.60 -5.48
CA VAL A 142 -12.03 -11.38 -6.13
C VAL A 142 -11.79 -12.86 -5.92
N ILE A 143 -12.80 -13.56 -5.44
CA ILE A 143 -12.82 -15.00 -5.17
C ILE A 143 -13.83 -15.73 -6.04
#